data_a22e61d1cc6b12b1ffd209665e162b7f
#
_entry.id   a22e61d1cc6b12b1ffd209665e162b7f
#
_cell.length_a   1.000
_cell.length_b   1.000
_cell.length_c   1.000
_cell.angle_alpha   90.00
_cell.angle_beta   90.00
_cell.angle_gamma   90.00
#
_symmetry.space_group_name_H-M   'P 1'
#
loop_
_entity.id
_entity.type
_entity.pdbx_description
1 polymer ?
#
loop_
_entity_poly.entity_id
_entity_poly.type
_entity_poly.pdbx_seq_one_letter_code
_entity_poly.pdbx_strand_id
1 'polypeptide(L)'
;MLHVIPSHQGRPSDDPIFALNKEATERKARGESVVNATVGALLGDDGKLSILPTAARVVHEVSPEEWATYAPIAGSPDFLGAVIDDLFANEPEMKACATGAATPGGTGALRHAIANYLEPHHALLTTSYFWGPYQTLCDEAERKISTFNMLDAKGGLDVGALDQAIACGLAEQRVLLFLNDPCQNPTGYSMRPEEWRAVVECLLKHAAEGPITLLVDMAYFAYGAAKEPRAFLAELRPLLGKLGLLFAWSASKTYTHYGLRVGALIACEPDPAARASTHAALSYSCRGTWSNCTRGGMRAITRLLKEPALRDACDAERAELKKLLDARVAAFNVHAAKANLTYPRYEGGFFVTVFADDAMERAVRMKESGVFVVPAKTSLRVALCSVAEKDVERLVAALAK
;
A
#
# COMPACT_ATOMS: atom_id res chain seq x y z
N MET A 1 39.78 -3.45 4.05
CA MET A 1 38.95 -3.47 5.29
C MET A 1 37.59 -2.90 4.94
N LEU A 2 36.47 -3.56 5.25
CA LEU A 2 35.13 -3.02 5.06
C LEU A 2 34.79 -2.19 6.30
N HIS A 3 34.24 -0.96 6.09
CA HIS A 3 33.89 -0.05 7.16
C HIS A 3 32.43 -0.11 7.57
N VAL A 4 31.58 -0.72 6.71
CA VAL A 4 30.17 -1.03 7.06
C VAL A 4 30.13 -2.09 8.13
N ILE A 5 29.29 -1.91 9.15
CA ILE A 5 29.17 -2.86 10.26
C ILE A 5 28.80 -4.28 9.76
N PRO A 6 29.24 -5.35 10.44
CA PRO A 6 29.05 -6.71 9.94
C PRO A 6 27.60 -7.09 9.61
N SER A 7 26.65 -6.68 10.43
CA SER A 7 25.22 -6.95 10.23
C SER A 7 24.62 -6.28 8.98
N HIS A 8 25.31 -5.30 8.41
CA HIS A 8 24.87 -4.59 7.20
C HIS A 8 25.64 -4.99 5.93
N GLN A 9 26.68 -5.83 6.08
CA GLN A 9 27.42 -6.34 4.93
C GLN A 9 26.61 -7.39 4.16
N GLY A 10 26.72 -7.39 2.84
CA GLY A 10 26.00 -8.34 1.99
C GLY A 10 24.52 -8.03 1.77
N ARG A 11 24.01 -6.87 2.23
CA ARG A 11 22.67 -6.42 1.88
C ARG A 11 22.57 -6.23 0.36
N PRO A 12 21.43 -6.63 -0.27
CA PRO A 12 21.25 -6.47 -1.70
C PRO A 12 21.27 -4.99 -2.08
N SER A 13 22.03 -4.64 -3.12
CA SER A 13 22.10 -3.27 -3.64
C SER A 13 20.85 -2.89 -4.43
N ASP A 14 20.16 -3.86 -5.02
CA ASP A 14 19.00 -3.67 -5.87
C ASP A 14 17.84 -4.57 -5.43
N ASP A 15 16.62 -4.05 -5.59
CA ASP A 15 15.41 -4.86 -5.48
C ASP A 15 15.29 -5.75 -6.73
N PRO A 16 15.11 -7.07 -6.59
CA PRO A 16 14.95 -8.01 -7.71
C PRO A 16 13.87 -7.59 -8.73
N ILE A 17 12.84 -6.88 -8.27
CA ILE A 17 11.77 -6.36 -9.13
C ILE A 17 12.32 -5.32 -10.12
N PHE A 18 13.21 -4.43 -9.66
CA PHE A 18 13.81 -3.42 -10.53
C PHE A 18 14.80 -4.05 -11.53
N ALA A 19 15.51 -5.10 -11.15
CA ALA A 19 16.38 -5.84 -12.08
C ALA A 19 15.57 -6.50 -13.21
N LEU A 20 14.44 -7.17 -12.86
CA LEU A 20 13.52 -7.76 -13.84
C LEU A 20 12.91 -6.68 -14.76
N ASN A 21 12.49 -5.56 -14.19
CA ASN A 21 11.93 -4.46 -14.97
C ASN A 21 12.96 -3.86 -15.92
N LYS A 22 14.21 -3.71 -15.49
CA LYS A 22 15.31 -3.20 -16.33
C LYS A 22 15.54 -4.13 -17.53
N GLU A 23 15.66 -5.44 -17.30
CA GLU A 23 15.81 -6.44 -18.37
C GLU A 23 14.64 -6.37 -19.35
N ALA A 24 13.39 -6.34 -18.87
CA ALA A 24 12.20 -6.22 -19.71
C ALA A 24 12.23 -4.95 -20.58
N THR A 25 12.64 -3.82 -20.00
CA THR A 25 12.72 -2.54 -20.69
C THR A 25 13.81 -2.55 -21.76
N GLU A 26 14.97 -3.11 -21.46
CA GLU A 26 16.09 -3.23 -22.41
C GLU A 26 15.73 -4.15 -23.58
N ARG A 27 15.05 -5.29 -23.34
CA ARG A 27 14.58 -6.19 -24.40
C ARG A 27 13.53 -5.52 -25.29
N LYS A 28 12.60 -4.78 -24.71
CA LYS A 28 11.60 -3.99 -25.46
C LYS A 28 12.28 -2.92 -26.33
N ALA A 29 13.31 -2.23 -25.80
CA ALA A 29 14.08 -1.23 -26.56
C ALA A 29 14.85 -1.83 -27.76
N ARG A 30 15.22 -3.11 -27.70
CA ARG A 30 15.80 -3.85 -28.83
C ARG A 30 14.76 -4.34 -29.85
N GLY A 31 13.48 -4.01 -29.67
CA GLY A 31 12.40 -4.39 -30.60
C GLY A 31 11.79 -5.77 -30.33
N GLU A 32 12.11 -6.40 -29.19
CA GLU A 32 11.47 -7.65 -28.80
C GLU A 32 10.01 -7.41 -28.36
N SER A 33 9.14 -8.39 -28.64
CA SER A 33 7.76 -8.35 -28.14
C SER A 33 7.74 -8.73 -26.65
N VAL A 34 7.59 -7.74 -25.77
CA VAL A 34 7.67 -7.92 -24.32
C VAL A 34 6.37 -7.52 -23.63
N VAL A 35 5.88 -8.38 -22.74
CA VAL A 35 4.85 -8.08 -21.74
C VAL A 35 5.55 -7.92 -20.40
N ASN A 36 5.56 -6.71 -19.86
CA ASN A 36 6.23 -6.39 -18.59
C ASN A 36 5.17 -6.18 -17.49
N ALA A 37 5.01 -7.17 -16.63
CA ALA A 37 4.09 -7.16 -15.50
C ALA A 37 4.83 -7.16 -14.14
N THR A 38 5.93 -6.40 -14.04
CA THR A 38 6.80 -6.39 -12.84
C THR A 38 6.55 -5.19 -11.93
N VAL A 39 6.47 -3.98 -12.46
CA VAL A 39 6.43 -2.73 -11.68
C VAL A 39 5.00 -2.23 -11.47
N GLY A 40 4.69 -1.88 -10.22
CA GLY A 40 3.38 -1.35 -9.82
C GLY A 40 3.22 0.15 -10.12
N ALA A 41 3.37 0.51 -11.39
CA ALA A 41 3.02 1.83 -11.92
C ALA A 41 1.96 1.68 -13.00
N LEU A 42 0.91 2.49 -12.94
CA LEU A 42 -0.19 2.42 -13.93
C LEU A 42 0.29 2.98 -15.27
N LEU A 43 0.31 2.14 -16.29
CA LEU A 43 0.65 2.53 -17.66
C LEU A 43 -0.62 2.57 -18.53
N GLY A 44 -0.66 3.49 -19.47
CA GLY A 44 -1.63 3.47 -20.56
C GLY A 44 -1.39 2.28 -21.52
N ASP A 45 -2.33 2.01 -22.41
CA ASP A 45 -2.16 0.95 -23.43
C ASP A 45 -1.09 1.30 -24.47
N ASP A 46 -0.65 2.57 -24.51
CA ASP A 46 0.52 3.02 -25.26
C ASP A 46 1.85 2.70 -24.56
N GLY A 47 1.80 2.14 -23.35
CA GLY A 47 2.96 1.77 -22.52
C GLY A 47 3.62 2.94 -21.81
N LYS A 48 3.02 4.13 -21.83
CA LYS A 48 3.52 5.30 -21.09
C LYS A 48 2.92 5.37 -19.70
N LEU A 49 3.64 6.02 -18.78
CA LEU A 49 3.12 6.26 -17.43
C LEU A 49 1.85 7.11 -17.50
N SER A 50 0.77 6.59 -16.89
CA SER A 50 -0.46 7.35 -16.73
C SER A 50 -0.25 8.45 -15.69
N ILE A 51 -0.51 9.69 -16.07
CA ILE A 51 -0.36 10.88 -15.23
C ILE A 51 -1.68 11.63 -15.23
N LEU A 52 -2.20 12.02 -14.06
CA LEU A 52 -3.35 12.91 -13.98
C LEU A 52 -2.93 14.32 -14.42
N PRO A 53 -3.47 14.86 -15.52
CA PRO A 53 -3.03 16.16 -16.06
C PRO A 53 -3.22 17.29 -15.05
N THR A 54 -4.36 17.30 -14.31
CA THR A 54 -4.63 18.30 -13.28
C THR A 54 -3.61 18.25 -12.15
N ALA A 55 -3.24 17.05 -11.69
CA ALA A 55 -2.23 16.90 -10.64
C ALA A 55 -0.86 17.38 -11.12
N ALA A 56 -0.45 17.02 -12.34
CA ALA A 56 0.80 17.49 -12.93
C ALA A 56 0.85 19.03 -13.04
N ARG A 57 -0.23 19.66 -13.55
CA ARG A 57 -0.35 21.10 -13.63
C ARG A 57 -0.21 21.76 -12.26
N VAL A 58 -0.92 21.28 -11.25
CA VAL A 58 -0.89 21.85 -9.89
C VAL A 58 0.51 21.74 -9.27
N VAL A 59 1.24 20.62 -9.49
CA VAL A 59 2.64 20.50 -9.05
C VAL A 59 3.52 21.55 -9.66
N HIS A 60 3.35 21.87 -10.95
CA HIS A 60 4.11 22.93 -11.64
C HIS A 60 3.70 24.36 -11.22
N GLU A 61 2.46 24.56 -10.79
CA GLU A 61 1.94 25.85 -10.32
C GLU A 61 2.39 26.22 -8.89
N VAL A 62 2.95 25.29 -8.13
CA VAL A 62 3.48 25.59 -6.79
C VAL A 62 4.65 26.55 -6.92
N SER A 63 4.60 27.64 -6.16
CA SER A 63 5.60 28.69 -6.26
C SER A 63 7.00 28.22 -5.89
N PRO A 64 8.07 28.80 -6.46
CA PRO A 64 9.43 28.50 -6.08
C PRO A 64 9.70 28.68 -4.58
N GLU A 65 9.04 29.64 -3.94
CA GLU A 65 9.15 29.89 -2.49
C GLU A 65 8.62 28.72 -1.68
N GLU A 66 7.47 28.14 -2.07
CA GLU A 66 6.91 26.93 -1.41
C GLU A 66 7.81 25.71 -1.58
N TRP A 67 8.54 25.60 -2.68
CA TRP A 67 9.54 24.54 -2.85
C TRP A 67 10.81 24.77 -2.03
N ALA A 68 11.22 26.02 -1.86
CA ALA A 68 12.49 26.37 -1.20
C ALA A 68 12.40 26.43 0.33
N THR A 69 11.22 26.68 0.90
CA THR A 69 11.04 26.87 2.33
C THR A 69 10.84 25.54 3.06
N TYR A 70 11.41 25.40 4.25
CA TYR A 70 11.16 24.26 5.14
C TYR A 70 9.69 24.16 5.54
N ALA A 71 9.19 22.96 5.63
CA ALA A 71 7.91 22.65 6.27
C ALA A 71 8.08 22.55 7.81
N PRO A 72 7.00 22.67 8.58
CA PRO A 72 6.98 22.21 9.98
C PRO A 72 7.39 20.74 10.08
N ILE A 73 7.97 20.33 11.20
CA ILE A 73 8.55 18.98 11.40
C ILE A 73 7.52 17.89 11.14
N ALA A 74 6.33 17.99 11.76
CA ALA A 74 5.25 17.02 11.55
C ALA A 74 4.51 17.18 10.21
N GLY A 75 4.89 18.16 9.37
CA GLY A 75 4.20 18.52 8.15
C GLY A 75 3.33 19.76 8.28
N SER A 76 2.88 20.28 7.15
CA SER A 76 1.98 21.45 7.10
C SER A 76 0.63 21.12 7.75
N PRO A 77 0.13 21.94 8.72
CA PRO A 77 -1.21 21.73 9.29
C PRO A 77 -2.32 21.71 8.25
N ASP A 78 -2.22 22.57 7.22
CA ASP A 78 -3.19 22.60 6.11
C ASP A 78 -3.23 21.29 5.33
N PHE A 79 -2.06 20.67 5.12
CA PHE A 79 -1.94 19.37 4.45
C PHE A 79 -2.54 18.26 5.31
N LEU A 80 -2.15 18.18 6.57
CA LEU A 80 -2.67 17.15 7.48
C LEU A 80 -4.19 17.29 7.66
N GLY A 81 -4.68 18.52 7.83
CA GLY A 81 -6.12 18.79 7.88
C GLY A 81 -6.84 18.35 6.60
N ALA A 82 -6.28 18.65 5.42
CA ALA A 82 -6.87 18.23 4.14
C ALA A 82 -6.91 16.71 3.97
N VAL A 83 -5.86 16.00 4.39
CA VAL A 83 -5.82 14.53 4.37
C VAL A 83 -6.85 13.94 5.33
N ILE A 84 -6.96 14.47 6.54
CA ILE A 84 -7.95 14.02 7.55
C ILE A 84 -9.38 14.30 7.04
N ASP A 85 -9.63 15.48 6.46
CA ASP A 85 -10.93 15.85 5.90
C ASP A 85 -11.35 14.92 4.76
N ASP A 86 -10.42 14.57 3.88
CA ASP A 86 -10.67 13.66 2.76
C ASP A 86 -10.84 12.20 3.24
N LEU A 87 -9.93 11.73 4.10
CA LEU A 87 -9.95 10.36 4.59
C LEU A 87 -11.24 10.04 5.37
N PHE A 88 -11.64 10.96 6.25
CA PHE A 88 -12.77 10.79 7.15
C PHE A 88 -13.98 11.65 6.78
N ALA A 89 -14.21 11.89 5.48
CA ALA A 89 -15.32 12.70 5.00
C ALA A 89 -16.69 12.23 5.50
N ASN A 90 -16.87 10.90 5.63
CA ASN A 90 -18.11 10.27 6.11
C ASN A 90 -17.98 9.69 7.53
N GLU A 91 -16.88 9.98 8.24
CA GLU A 91 -16.55 9.41 9.55
C GLU A 91 -16.25 10.53 10.58
N PRO A 92 -17.27 11.27 11.03
CA PRO A 92 -17.06 12.46 11.89
C PRO A 92 -16.39 12.12 13.23
N GLU A 93 -16.63 10.96 13.81
CA GLU A 93 -16.02 10.54 15.07
C GLU A 93 -14.51 10.29 14.90
N MET A 94 -14.11 9.59 13.82
CA MET A 94 -12.69 9.40 13.48
C MET A 94 -12.01 10.73 13.19
N LYS A 95 -12.67 11.61 12.42
CA LYS A 95 -12.18 12.95 12.10
C LYS A 95 -11.91 13.77 13.35
N ALA A 96 -12.82 13.75 14.33
CA ALA A 96 -12.71 14.53 15.56
C ALA A 96 -11.54 14.10 16.47
N CYS A 97 -11.10 12.84 16.37
CA CYS A 97 -10.01 12.30 17.19
C CYS A 97 -8.71 12.05 16.40
N ALA A 98 -8.66 12.48 15.13
CA ALA A 98 -7.50 12.26 14.26
C ALA A 98 -6.33 13.19 14.60
N THR A 99 -5.13 12.65 14.52
CA THR A 99 -3.85 13.37 14.50
C THR A 99 -2.90 12.65 13.54
N GLY A 100 -1.76 13.27 13.21
CA GLY A 100 -0.82 12.59 12.34
C GLY A 100 0.43 13.38 12.03
N ALA A 101 1.26 12.81 11.16
CA ALA A 101 2.44 13.45 10.62
C ALA A 101 2.60 13.15 9.12
N ALA A 102 3.09 14.14 8.39
CA ALA A 102 3.47 13.98 6.99
C ALA A 102 4.69 13.06 6.86
N THR A 103 4.69 12.26 5.83
CA THR A 103 5.74 11.26 5.59
C THR A 103 6.16 11.22 4.13
N PRO A 104 7.38 10.77 3.79
CA PRO A 104 7.80 10.58 2.40
C PRO A 104 7.07 9.38 1.78
N GLY A 105 5.81 9.60 1.38
CA GLY A 105 4.90 8.59 0.87
C GLY A 105 4.40 7.63 1.95
N GLY A 106 3.64 6.60 1.55
CA GLY A 106 3.17 5.55 2.44
C GLY A 106 4.29 4.80 3.16
N THR A 107 5.43 4.60 2.50
CA THR A 107 6.62 3.94 3.11
C THR A 107 7.07 4.64 4.41
N GLY A 108 7.08 5.97 4.43
CA GLY A 108 7.41 6.72 5.64
C GLY A 108 6.38 6.52 6.75
N ALA A 109 5.09 6.43 6.40
CA ALA A 109 4.01 6.15 7.35
C ALA A 109 4.20 4.78 8.02
N LEU A 110 4.47 3.75 7.22
CA LEU A 110 4.73 2.39 7.71
C LEU A 110 5.96 2.35 8.61
N ARG A 111 7.06 3.02 8.21
CA ARG A 111 8.26 3.13 9.05
C ARG A 111 7.96 3.77 10.41
N HIS A 112 7.19 4.85 10.41
CA HIS A 112 6.84 5.53 11.67
C HIS A 112 5.93 4.69 12.56
N ALA A 113 5.01 3.91 11.97
CA ALA A 113 4.21 2.96 12.73
C ALA A 113 5.10 1.89 13.39
N ILE A 114 6.01 1.27 12.63
CA ILE A 114 6.94 0.28 13.17
C ILE A 114 7.79 0.89 14.30
N ALA A 115 8.33 2.08 14.11
CA ALA A 115 9.23 2.71 15.07
C ALA A 115 8.56 3.16 16.38
N ASN A 116 7.26 3.52 16.34
CA ASN A 116 6.55 4.10 17.48
C ASN A 116 5.58 3.13 18.16
N TYR A 117 5.19 2.04 17.50
CA TYR A 117 4.16 1.12 18.02
C TYR A 117 4.66 -0.30 18.21
N LEU A 118 5.92 -0.59 17.87
CA LEU A 118 6.53 -1.91 18.06
C LEU A 118 7.89 -1.77 18.72
N GLU A 119 8.11 -2.52 19.81
CA GLU A 119 9.40 -2.54 20.50
C GLU A 119 10.50 -3.19 19.65
N PRO A 120 11.80 -2.85 19.87
CA PRO A 120 12.90 -3.55 19.22
C PRO A 120 12.82 -5.06 19.44
N HIS A 121 13.19 -5.82 18.41
CA HIS A 121 13.21 -7.29 18.37
C HIS A 121 11.84 -7.98 18.39
N HIS A 122 10.73 -7.25 18.58
CA HIS A 122 9.37 -7.78 18.44
C HIS A 122 8.98 -7.92 16.95
N ALA A 123 7.90 -8.67 16.71
CA ALA A 123 7.44 -8.97 15.36
C ALA A 123 6.25 -8.09 14.94
N LEU A 124 6.37 -7.45 13.77
CA LEU A 124 5.23 -6.93 13.03
C LEU A 124 4.35 -8.10 12.58
N LEU A 125 3.06 -8.06 12.87
CA LEU A 125 2.10 -9.04 12.38
C LEU A 125 1.48 -8.57 11.06
N THR A 126 1.45 -9.45 10.06
CA THR A 126 0.76 -9.17 8.78
C THR A 126 0.31 -10.48 8.12
N THR A 127 -0.35 -10.41 6.97
CA THR A 127 -0.78 -11.58 6.19
C THR A 127 0.41 -12.33 5.58
N SER A 128 0.25 -13.62 5.25
CA SER A 128 1.29 -14.45 4.59
C SER A 128 1.70 -13.93 3.20
N TYR A 129 0.82 -13.18 2.53
CA TYR A 129 1.12 -12.39 1.35
C TYR A 129 1.18 -10.93 1.76
N PHE A 130 2.33 -10.27 1.59
CA PHE A 130 2.52 -8.87 1.97
C PHE A 130 3.48 -8.16 1.01
N TRP A 131 3.46 -6.85 1.04
CA TRP A 131 4.40 -6.04 0.27
C TRP A 131 5.82 -6.23 0.80
N GLY A 132 6.68 -6.83 -0.03
CA GLY A 132 8.04 -7.24 0.38
C GLY A 132 8.84 -6.23 1.21
N PRO A 133 8.79 -4.91 0.91
CA PRO A 133 9.45 -3.89 1.71
C PRO A 133 9.02 -3.77 3.18
N TYR A 134 7.90 -4.39 3.62
CA TYR A 134 7.63 -4.50 5.07
C TYR A 134 8.78 -5.23 5.79
N GLN A 135 9.35 -6.27 5.17
CA GLN A 135 10.54 -6.96 5.71
C GLN A 135 11.71 -6.00 5.85
N THR A 136 12.04 -5.24 4.77
CA THR A 136 13.14 -4.27 4.79
C THR A 136 12.95 -3.20 5.87
N LEU A 137 11.72 -2.70 6.05
CA LEU A 137 11.40 -1.71 7.08
C LEU A 137 11.58 -2.29 8.49
N CYS A 138 11.21 -3.56 8.70
CA CYS A 138 11.40 -4.25 9.96
C CYS A 138 12.90 -4.50 10.24
N ASP A 139 13.65 -5.00 9.25
CA ASP A 139 15.09 -5.26 9.37
C ASP A 139 15.87 -3.99 9.71
N GLU A 140 15.60 -2.87 9.01
CA GLU A 140 16.20 -1.56 9.28
C GLU A 140 15.85 -1.01 10.67
N ALA A 141 14.71 -1.42 11.21
CA ALA A 141 14.25 -0.99 12.53
C ALA A 141 14.57 -2.01 13.64
N GLU A 142 15.34 -3.07 13.36
CA GLU A 142 15.64 -4.18 14.29
C GLU A 142 14.38 -4.87 14.82
N ARG A 143 13.36 -5.01 13.95
CA ARG A 143 12.12 -5.74 14.23
C ARG A 143 12.06 -6.98 13.36
N LYS A 144 11.19 -7.91 13.76
CA LYS A 144 10.91 -9.13 12.99
C LYS A 144 9.59 -8.97 12.23
N ILE A 145 9.29 -9.93 11.37
CA ILE A 145 7.96 -10.12 10.79
C ILE A 145 7.40 -11.45 11.27
N SER A 146 6.13 -11.45 11.63
CA SER A 146 5.30 -12.62 11.87
C SER A 146 4.11 -12.58 10.90
N THR A 147 3.74 -13.73 10.36
CA THR A 147 2.64 -13.78 9.42
C THR A 147 1.59 -14.79 9.85
N PHE A 148 0.32 -14.50 9.51
CA PHE A 148 -0.76 -15.47 9.59
C PHE A 148 -1.22 -15.84 8.18
N ASN A 149 -1.81 -17.02 8.03
CA ASN A 149 -2.36 -17.44 6.75
C ASN A 149 -3.45 -16.46 6.30
N MET A 150 -3.27 -15.88 5.12
CA MET A 150 -4.18 -14.81 4.65
C MET A 150 -5.56 -15.34 4.28
N LEU A 151 -5.61 -16.52 3.65
CA LEU A 151 -6.84 -17.03 3.03
C LEU A 151 -7.27 -18.34 3.67
N ASP A 152 -8.52 -18.43 4.01
CA ASP A 152 -9.15 -19.68 4.45
C ASP A 152 -9.39 -20.65 3.26
N ALA A 153 -9.90 -21.84 3.56
CA ALA A 153 -10.20 -22.85 2.55
C ALA A 153 -11.29 -22.44 1.52
N LYS A 154 -12.04 -21.37 1.81
CA LYS A 154 -13.08 -20.82 0.94
C LYS A 154 -12.60 -19.62 0.13
N GLY A 155 -11.33 -19.21 0.33
CA GLY A 155 -10.71 -18.06 -0.34
C GLY A 155 -11.09 -16.70 0.27
N GLY A 156 -11.70 -16.67 1.46
CA GLY A 156 -11.92 -15.48 2.28
C GLY A 156 -10.75 -15.22 3.21
N LEU A 157 -10.78 -14.10 3.95
CA LEU A 157 -9.75 -13.83 4.97
C LEU A 157 -9.82 -14.89 6.09
N ASP A 158 -8.65 -15.47 6.45
CA ASP A 158 -8.57 -16.45 7.54
C ASP A 158 -8.53 -15.75 8.91
N VAL A 159 -9.72 -15.40 9.41
CA VAL A 159 -9.87 -14.76 10.73
C VAL A 159 -9.47 -15.71 11.87
N GLY A 160 -9.60 -17.04 11.67
CA GLY A 160 -9.13 -18.02 12.66
C GLY A 160 -7.62 -18.01 12.84
N ALA A 161 -6.88 -17.91 11.72
CA ALA A 161 -5.43 -17.75 11.75
C ALA A 161 -5.01 -16.39 12.34
N LEU A 162 -5.76 -15.32 12.06
CA LEU A 162 -5.56 -14.00 12.66
C LEU A 162 -5.74 -14.04 14.19
N ASP A 163 -6.81 -14.68 14.67
CA ASP A 163 -7.12 -14.82 16.11
C ASP A 163 -5.95 -15.49 16.86
N GLN A 164 -5.44 -16.61 16.32
CA GLN A 164 -4.28 -17.30 16.88
C GLN A 164 -3.02 -16.45 16.87
N ALA A 165 -2.77 -15.73 15.78
CA ALA A 165 -1.58 -14.89 15.65
C ALA A 165 -1.60 -13.69 16.60
N ILE A 166 -2.78 -13.10 16.86
CA ILE A 166 -2.95 -12.03 17.86
C ILE A 166 -2.66 -12.57 19.26
N ALA A 167 -3.21 -13.73 19.64
CA ALA A 167 -2.94 -14.33 20.93
C ALA A 167 -1.45 -14.62 21.15
N CYS A 168 -0.75 -15.13 20.13
CA CYS A 168 0.70 -15.33 20.17
C CYS A 168 1.47 -14.02 20.34
N GLY A 169 1.09 -12.96 19.59
CA GLY A 169 1.76 -11.67 19.69
C GLY A 169 1.55 -10.97 21.04
N LEU A 170 0.38 -11.12 21.65
CA LEU A 170 0.09 -10.59 22.99
C LEU A 170 0.88 -11.31 24.08
N ALA A 171 1.18 -12.60 23.90
CA ALA A 171 2.10 -13.31 24.79
C ALA A 171 3.53 -12.73 24.76
N GLU A 172 3.91 -12.02 23.69
CA GLU A 172 5.15 -11.26 23.54
C GLU A 172 5.00 -9.78 23.93
N GLN A 173 3.88 -9.35 24.56
CA GLN A 173 3.55 -8.05 25.16
C GLN A 173 2.67 -7.12 24.31
N ARG A 174 2.74 -7.08 22.97
CA ARG A 174 1.91 -6.21 22.12
C ARG A 174 1.81 -6.72 20.69
N VAL A 175 0.79 -6.24 20.00
CA VAL A 175 0.57 -6.52 18.57
C VAL A 175 0.55 -5.21 17.79
N LEU A 176 1.38 -5.12 16.75
CA LEU A 176 1.21 -4.18 15.66
C LEU A 176 0.81 -4.98 14.41
N LEU A 177 -0.44 -4.83 13.99
CA LEU A 177 -1.02 -5.52 12.83
C LEU A 177 -1.07 -4.59 11.62
N PHE A 178 -0.43 -4.98 10.50
CA PHE A 178 -0.58 -4.30 9.22
C PHE A 178 -1.52 -5.06 8.31
N LEU A 179 -2.58 -4.40 7.85
CA LEU A 179 -3.46 -4.87 6.79
C LEU A 179 -3.41 -3.89 5.61
N ASN A 180 -2.96 -4.36 4.46
CA ASN A 180 -3.00 -3.59 3.22
C ASN A 180 -4.34 -3.86 2.54
N ASP A 181 -5.27 -2.92 2.62
CA ASP A 181 -6.62 -3.04 2.06
C ASP A 181 -7.20 -1.64 1.77
N PRO A 182 -8.03 -1.51 0.73
CA PRO A 182 -8.35 -2.48 -0.33
C PRO A 182 -7.22 -2.64 -1.37
N CYS A 183 -7.37 -3.63 -2.23
CA CYS A 183 -6.44 -3.92 -3.33
C CYS A 183 -5.03 -4.31 -2.86
N GLN A 184 -4.97 -5.25 -1.94
CA GLN A 184 -3.75 -5.73 -1.31
C GLN A 184 -2.63 -6.02 -2.31
N ASN A 185 -1.43 -5.54 -2.04
CA ASN A 185 -0.23 -5.90 -2.76
C ASN A 185 0.48 -7.05 -2.00
N PRO A 186 0.61 -8.24 -2.58
CA PRO A 186 0.63 -8.54 -4.03
C PRO A 186 -0.65 -9.16 -4.61
N THR A 187 -1.68 -9.46 -3.83
CA THR A 187 -2.77 -10.35 -4.25
C THR A 187 -3.90 -9.68 -5.02
N GLY A 188 -4.07 -8.37 -4.89
CA GLY A 188 -5.23 -7.64 -5.39
C GLY A 188 -6.52 -7.86 -4.59
N TYR A 189 -6.44 -8.67 -3.53
CA TYR A 189 -7.57 -8.94 -2.65
C TYR A 189 -8.08 -7.68 -1.99
N SER A 190 -9.40 -7.57 -1.87
CA SER A 190 -10.06 -6.54 -1.08
C SER A 190 -11.04 -7.22 -0.13
N MET A 191 -10.99 -6.85 1.14
CA MET A 191 -11.94 -7.34 2.14
C MET A 191 -13.32 -6.77 1.87
N ARG A 192 -14.32 -7.62 2.06
CA ARG A 192 -15.74 -7.22 2.06
C ARG A 192 -16.15 -6.68 3.44
N PRO A 193 -17.27 -5.95 3.53
CA PRO A 193 -17.73 -5.43 4.82
C PRO A 193 -17.89 -6.51 5.91
N GLU A 194 -18.37 -7.71 5.54
CA GLU A 194 -18.48 -8.82 6.48
C GLU A 194 -17.15 -9.36 6.98
N GLU A 195 -16.11 -9.34 6.13
CA GLU A 195 -14.76 -9.73 6.52
C GLU A 195 -14.13 -8.69 7.45
N TRP A 196 -14.34 -7.39 7.18
CA TRP A 196 -13.95 -6.32 8.09
C TRP A 196 -14.64 -6.43 9.45
N ARG A 197 -15.95 -6.71 9.49
CA ARG A 197 -16.66 -6.96 10.76
C ARG A 197 -16.06 -8.11 11.55
N ALA A 198 -15.74 -9.22 10.88
CA ALA A 198 -15.10 -10.37 11.53
C ALA A 198 -13.70 -10.04 12.08
N VAL A 199 -12.91 -9.23 11.34
CA VAL A 199 -11.62 -8.70 11.84
C VAL A 199 -11.82 -7.82 13.07
N VAL A 200 -12.79 -6.92 13.03
CA VAL A 200 -13.12 -6.02 14.16
C VAL A 200 -13.53 -6.81 15.39
N GLU A 201 -14.43 -7.80 15.24
CA GLU A 201 -14.85 -8.69 16.34
C GLU A 201 -13.66 -9.47 16.92
N CYS A 202 -12.77 -9.98 16.07
CA CYS A 202 -11.55 -10.66 16.49
C CYS A 202 -10.64 -9.73 17.30
N LEU A 203 -10.40 -8.50 16.83
CA LEU A 203 -9.57 -7.52 17.53
C LEU A 203 -10.17 -7.10 18.87
N LEU A 204 -11.49 -6.88 18.94
CA LEU A 204 -12.20 -6.52 20.16
C LEU A 204 -12.17 -7.62 21.21
N LYS A 205 -12.21 -8.88 20.81
CA LYS A 205 -12.08 -10.04 21.71
C LYS A 205 -10.80 -9.97 22.52
N HIS A 206 -9.70 -9.53 21.92
CA HIS A 206 -8.37 -9.46 22.53
C HIS A 206 -8.01 -8.08 23.12
N ALA A 207 -8.84 -7.05 22.91
CA ALA A 207 -8.51 -5.67 23.29
C ALA A 207 -8.24 -5.46 24.79
N ALA A 208 -8.74 -6.32 25.68
CA ALA A 208 -8.50 -6.29 27.11
C ALA A 208 -7.26 -7.08 27.56
N GLU A 209 -6.68 -7.90 26.67
CA GLU A 209 -5.54 -8.77 26.98
C GLU A 209 -4.19 -8.06 26.87
N GLY A 210 -4.12 -6.97 26.11
CA GLY A 210 -2.90 -6.19 25.93
C GLY A 210 -3.00 -5.15 24.81
N PRO A 211 -1.92 -4.38 24.57
CA PRO A 211 -1.92 -3.33 23.56
C PRO A 211 -1.93 -3.91 22.14
N ILE A 212 -2.97 -3.62 21.41
CA ILE A 212 -3.10 -3.92 19.98
C ILE A 212 -3.15 -2.60 19.20
N THR A 213 -2.44 -2.54 18.09
CA THR A 213 -2.52 -1.44 17.13
C THR A 213 -2.79 -2.03 15.74
N LEU A 214 -3.88 -1.60 15.11
CA LEU A 214 -4.19 -1.88 13.72
C LEU A 214 -3.70 -0.73 12.84
N LEU A 215 -2.89 -1.02 11.83
CA LEU A 215 -2.61 -0.10 10.75
C LEU A 215 -3.24 -0.60 9.46
N VAL A 216 -4.05 0.25 8.82
CA VAL A 216 -4.57 0.02 7.48
C VAL A 216 -3.68 0.75 6.47
N ASP A 217 -2.99 -0.01 5.62
CA ASP A 217 -2.21 0.53 4.50
C ASP A 217 -3.13 0.74 3.29
N MET A 218 -3.46 2.00 3.04
CA MET A 218 -4.45 2.41 2.04
C MET A 218 -3.82 2.81 0.70
N ALA A 219 -2.64 2.29 0.35
CA ALA A 219 -1.91 2.73 -0.84
C ALA A 219 -2.71 2.65 -2.15
N TYR A 220 -3.67 1.73 -2.27
CA TYR A 220 -4.43 1.46 -3.49
C TYR A 220 -5.94 1.73 -3.36
N PHE A 221 -6.40 2.35 -2.27
CA PHE A 221 -7.83 2.46 -1.96
C PHE A 221 -8.69 3.07 -3.09
N ALA A 222 -8.12 3.97 -3.88
CA ALA A 222 -8.83 4.65 -4.97
C ALA A 222 -9.07 3.75 -6.22
N TYR A 223 -8.54 2.53 -6.25
CA TYR A 223 -8.60 1.63 -7.40
C TYR A 223 -9.33 0.31 -7.10
N GLY A 224 -10.01 0.20 -5.97
CA GLY A 224 -10.85 -0.93 -5.62
C GLY A 224 -12.18 -0.96 -6.38
N ALA A 225 -12.89 -2.09 -6.31
CA ALA A 225 -14.18 -2.27 -6.96
C ALA A 225 -15.32 -1.51 -6.26
N ALA A 226 -15.15 -1.16 -4.99
CA ALA A 226 -16.18 -0.46 -4.21
C ALA A 226 -16.52 0.90 -4.83
N LYS A 227 -17.81 1.21 -4.91
CA LYS A 227 -18.31 2.50 -5.40
C LYS A 227 -17.85 3.66 -4.52
N GLU A 228 -17.84 3.45 -3.19
CA GLU A 228 -17.26 4.35 -2.20
C GLU A 228 -16.00 3.69 -1.63
N PRO A 229 -14.81 4.16 -2.01
CA PRO A 229 -13.55 3.50 -1.63
C PRO A 229 -13.26 3.50 -0.12
N ARG A 230 -13.93 4.39 0.64
CA ARG A 230 -13.74 4.55 2.10
C ARG A 230 -14.84 3.89 2.92
N ALA A 231 -15.83 3.21 2.29
CA ALA A 231 -16.98 2.63 2.99
C ALA A 231 -16.60 1.68 4.13
N PHE A 232 -15.48 0.98 4.00
CA PHE A 232 -14.98 0.06 5.02
C PHE A 232 -14.62 0.74 6.35
N LEU A 233 -14.33 2.06 6.35
CA LEU A 233 -14.00 2.80 7.57
C LEU A 233 -15.13 2.76 8.60
N ALA A 234 -16.39 2.68 8.15
CA ALA A 234 -17.54 2.55 9.03
C ALA A 234 -17.46 1.28 9.90
N GLU A 235 -16.92 0.19 9.38
CA GLU A 235 -16.74 -1.06 10.11
C GLU A 235 -15.69 -0.96 11.22
N LEU A 236 -14.77 0.01 11.12
CA LEU A 236 -13.68 0.21 12.10
C LEU A 236 -14.09 1.09 13.30
N ARG A 237 -15.24 1.76 13.27
CA ARG A 237 -15.70 2.63 14.37
C ARG A 237 -15.69 1.97 15.74
N PRO A 238 -16.10 0.68 15.90
CA PRO A 238 -16.10 0.02 17.21
C PRO A 238 -14.72 -0.10 17.86
N LEU A 239 -13.65 0.07 17.08
CA LEU A 239 -12.26 0.01 17.57
C LEU A 239 -11.80 1.31 18.24
N LEU A 240 -12.49 2.44 18.02
CA LEU A 240 -12.10 3.73 18.56
C LEU A 240 -12.02 3.70 20.10
N GLY A 241 -10.85 4.08 20.63
CA GLY A 241 -10.58 4.08 22.07
C GLY A 241 -10.46 2.71 22.73
N LYS A 242 -10.54 1.62 21.93
CA LYS A 242 -10.33 0.25 22.40
C LYS A 242 -8.95 -0.28 22.08
N LEU A 243 -8.38 0.18 20.97
CA LEU A 243 -7.03 -0.17 20.52
C LEU A 243 -6.45 0.98 19.68
N GLY A 244 -5.15 0.91 19.35
CA GLY A 244 -4.52 1.86 18.44
C GLY A 244 -5.04 1.68 17.01
N LEU A 245 -5.48 2.77 16.37
CA LEU A 245 -5.99 2.73 15.00
C LEU A 245 -5.21 3.72 14.13
N LEU A 246 -4.51 3.20 13.12
CA LEU A 246 -3.61 3.93 12.25
C LEU A 246 -3.97 3.74 10.78
N PHE A 247 -3.72 4.79 9.99
CA PHE A 247 -3.92 4.79 8.54
C PHE A 247 -2.66 5.29 7.83
N ALA A 248 -2.08 4.47 6.95
CA ALA A 248 -0.99 4.89 6.08
C ALA A 248 -1.59 5.42 4.76
N TRP A 249 -1.70 6.73 4.67
CA TRP A 249 -2.19 7.43 3.48
C TRP A 249 -1.04 7.78 2.52
N SER A 250 -1.28 7.69 1.21
CA SER A 250 -0.29 7.99 0.18
C SER A 250 -0.89 8.66 -1.04
N ALA A 251 -0.26 9.75 -1.50
CA ALA A 251 -0.59 10.40 -2.76
C ALA A 251 -0.08 9.65 -4.00
N SER A 252 0.87 8.71 -3.82
CA SER A 252 1.65 8.12 -4.92
C SER A 252 0.78 7.49 -6.00
N LYS A 253 -0.24 6.69 -5.64
CA LYS A 253 -1.14 6.05 -6.59
C LYS A 253 -2.35 6.91 -6.88
N THR A 254 -2.95 7.47 -5.84
CA THR A 254 -4.17 8.30 -5.92
C THR A 254 -4.03 9.48 -6.87
N TYR A 255 -2.84 10.10 -6.91
CA TYR A 255 -2.54 11.24 -7.80
C TYR A 255 -1.50 10.92 -8.87
N THR A 256 -1.13 9.65 -9.06
CA THR A 256 -0.16 9.18 -10.07
C THR A 256 1.22 9.87 -10.03
N HIS A 257 1.56 10.48 -8.91
CA HIS A 257 2.84 11.19 -8.69
C HIS A 257 3.75 10.38 -7.76
N TYR A 258 4.18 9.21 -8.22
CA TYR A 258 4.99 8.24 -7.46
C TYR A 258 6.29 8.83 -6.90
N GLY A 259 6.94 9.71 -7.67
CA GLY A 259 8.20 10.36 -7.32
C GLY A 259 8.07 11.57 -6.41
N LEU A 260 6.87 12.10 -6.18
CA LEU A 260 6.67 13.30 -5.35
C LEU A 260 6.91 13.04 -3.87
N ARG A 261 6.78 11.78 -3.43
CA ARG A 261 7.00 11.30 -2.06
C ARG A 261 6.14 12.02 -1.01
N VAL A 262 4.85 12.15 -1.24
CA VAL A 262 3.88 12.73 -0.28
C VAL A 262 2.97 11.65 0.29
N GLY A 263 2.90 11.59 1.61
CA GLY A 263 2.03 10.70 2.38
C GLY A 263 1.83 11.21 3.79
N ALA A 264 1.08 10.48 4.59
CA ALA A 264 0.85 10.77 6.00
C ALA A 264 0.58 9.48 6.77
N LEU A 265 1.04 9.43 8.03
CA LEU A 265 0.52 8.51 9.03
C LEU A 265 -0.52 9.26 9.85
N ILE A 266 -1.75 8.76 9.82
CA ILE A 266 -2.88 9.31 10.58
C ILE A 266 -3.22 8.32 11.70
N ALA A 267 -3.39 8.82 12.92
CA ALA A 267 -3.83 8.06 14.09
C ALA A 267 -5.17 8.59 14.57
N CYS A 268 -6.09 7.71 14.94
CA CYS A 268 -7.34 8.04 15.62
C CYS A 268 -7.20 7.74 17.11
N GLU A 269 -7.16 8.79 17.94
CA GLU A 269 -6.97 8.70 19.39
C GLU A 269 -7.98 9.60 20.10
N PRO A 270 -9.06 9.02 20.66
CA PRO A 270 -10.12 9.78 21.30
C PRO A 270 -9.66 10.55 22.54
N ASP A 271 -8.75 9.99 23.36
CA ASP A 271 -8.22 10.68 24.54
C ASP A 271 -7.32 11.84 24.12
N PRO A 272 -7.58 13.08 24.54
CA PRO A 272 -6.79 14.24 24.13
C PRO A 272 -5.33 14.20 24.57
N ALA A 273 -5.03 13.61 25.74
CA ALA A 273 -3.66 13.54 26.26
C ALA A 273 -2.86 12.47 25.49
N ALA A 274 -3.46 11.31 25.24
CA ALA A 274 -2.87 10.27 24.41
C ALA A 274 -2.68 10.75 22.96
N ARG A 275 -3.65 11.50 22.40
CA ARG A 275 -3.54 12.11 21.06
C ARG A 275 -2.39 13.11 20.97
N ALA A 276 -2.21 13.95 21.98
CA ALA A 276 -1.07 14.87 22.04
C ALA A 276 0.26 14.13 22.14
N SER A 277 0.34 13.07 22.95
CA SER A 277 1.51 12.20 23.07
C SER A 277 1.85 11.49 21.74
N THR A 278 0.84 10.97 21.07
CA THR A 278 0.98 10.36 19.72
C THR A 278 1.54 11.37 18.73
N HIS A 279 0.98 12.58 18.67
CA HIS A 279 1.49 13.64 17.79
C HIS A 279 2.95 13.98 18.09
N ALA A 280 3.31 14.11 19.38
CA ALA A 280 4.69 14.39 19.80
C ALA A 280 5.66 13.27 19.39
N ALA A 281 5.30 12.00 19.57
CA ALA A 281 6.10 10.85 19.16
C ALA A 281 6.33 10.81 17.64
N LEU A 282 5.28 11.02 16.85
CA LEU A 282 5.39 11.07 15.39
C LEU A 282 6.25 12.26 14.92
N SER A 283 6.07 13.43 15.52
CA SER A 283 6.89 14.61 15.23
C SER A 283 8.37 14.39 15.57
N TYR A 284 8.65 13.79 16.72
CA TYR A 284 10.03 13.43 17.12
C TYR A 284 10.66 12.44 16.12
N SER A 285 9.91 11.44 15.69
CA SER A 285 10.35 10.49 14.66
C SER A 285 10.62 11.17 13.31
N CYS A 286 9.79 12.14 12.89
CA CYS A 286 10.07 12.95 11.70
C CYS A 286 11.41 13.65 11.82
N ARG A 287 11.65 14.32 12.97
CA ARG A 287 12.90 15.05 13.21
C ARG A 287 14.13 14.16 13.14
N GLY A 288 14.03 12.93 13.65
CA GLY A 288 15.13 11.96 13.71
C GLY A 288 15.39 11.20 12.42
N THR A 289 14.53 11.36 11.39
CA THR A 289 14.67 10.61 10.13
C THR A 289 14.92 11.50 8.92
N TRP A 290 13.93 12.28 8.53
CA TRP A 290 13.99 13.16 7.33
C TRP A 290 13.89 14.65 7.66
N SER A 291 13.86 15.00 8.94
CA SER A 291 13.72 16.35 9.46
C SER A 291 12.33 16.98 9.19
N ASN A 292 11.90 17.06 7.94
CA ASN A 292 10.56 17.45 7.49
C ASN A 292 10.35 16.95 6.06
N CYS A 293 9.09 16.88 5.63
CA CYS A 293 8.72 16.43 4.29
C CYS A 293 8.73 17.56 3.27
N THR A 294 8.59 17.18 1.99
CA THR A 294 8.52 18.10 0.85
C THR A 294 7.37 19.11 0.99
N ARG A 295 7.69 20.38 1.25
CA ARG A 295 6.68 21.43 1.43
C ARG A 295 5.90 21.69 0.14
N GLY A 296 6.59 21.84 -0.99
CA GLY A 296 5.94 22.05 -2.28
C GLY A 296 5.02 20.89 -2.68
N GLY A 297 5.45 19.65 -2.41
CA GLY A 297 4.62 18.47 -2.64
C GLY A 297 3.36 18.45 -1.76
N MET A 298 3.48 18.75 -0.47
CA MET A 298 2.32 18.89 0.42
C MET A 298 1.39 20.01 -0.04
N ARG A 299 1.93 21.16 -0.48
CA ARG A 299 1.12 22.27 -0.98
C ARG A 299 0.30 21.88 -2.22
N ALA A 300 0.94 21.19 -3.18
CA ALA A 300 0.25 20.68 -4.36
C ALA A 300 -0.92 19.77 -3.98
N ILE A 301 -0.69 18.79 -3.12
CA ILE A 301 -1.72 17.85 -2.69
C ILE A 301 -2.82 18.55 -1.87
N THR A 302 -2.47 19.50 -1.02
CA THR A 302 -3.47 20.30 -0.28
C THR A 302 -4.43 21.02 -1.22
N ARG A 303 -3.92 21.61 -2.29
CA ARG A 303 -4.76 22.25 -3.32
C ARG A 303 -5.70 21.25 -3.99
N LEU A 304 -5.17 20.08 -4.39
CA LEU A 304 -5.96 19.03 -5.04
C LEU A 304 -7.06 18.46 -4.11
N LEU A 305 -6.85 18.49 -2.80
CA LEU A 305 -7.85 18.03 -1.83
C LEU A 305 -8.88 19.12 -1.47
N LYS A 306 -8.46 20.39 -1.38
CA LYS A 306 -9.30 21.49 -0.83
C LYS A 306 -9.99 22.35 -1.88
N GLU A 307 -9.40 22.52 -3.07
CA GLU A 307 -10.00 23.35 -4.13
C GLU A 307 -11.01 22.49 -4.94
N PRO A 308 -12.33 22.74 -4.83
CA PRO A 308 -13.36 21.83 -5.40
C PRO A 308 -13.15 21.54 -6.88
N ALA A 309 -12.86 22.56 -7.68
CA ALA A 309 -12.65 22.40 -9.13
C ALA A 309 -11.45 21.52 -9.47
N LEU A 310 -10.37 21.57 -8.68
CA LEU A 310 -9.19 20.72 -8.86
C LEU A 310 -9.47 19.28 -8.42
N ARG A 311 -10.15 19.12 -7.30
CA ARG A 311 -10.56 17.79 -6.79
C ARG A 311 -11.47 17.10 -7.79
N ASP A 312 -12.53 17.78 -8.25
CA ASP A 312 -13.50 17.22 -9.18
C ASP A 312 -12.85 16.83 -10.52
N ALA A 313 -11.92 17.66 -11.02
CA ALA A 313 -11.14 17.34 -12.22
C ALA A 313 -10.24 16.10 -12.01
N CYS A 314 -9.51 16.01 -10.90
CA CYS A 314 -8.69 14.84 -10.59
C CYS A 314 -9.53 13.58 -10.38
N ASP A 315 -10.70 13.68 -9.79
CA ASP A 315 -11.60 12.54 -9.59
C ASP A 315 -12.13 12.02 -10.92
N ALA A 316 -12.50 12.93 -11.85
CA ALA A 316 -12.89 12.56 -13.21
C ALA A 316 -11.74 11.90 -13.99
N GLU A 317 -10.53 12.48 -13.96
CA GLU A 317 -9.34 11.91 -14.59
C GLU A 317 -8.99 10.52 -14.02
N ARG A 318 -9.09 10.36 -12.69
CA ARG A 318 -8.85 9.08 -12.01
C ARG A 318 -9.91 8.04 -12.37
N ALA A 319 -11.16 8.44 -12.54
CA ALA A 319 -12.24 7.57 -12.96
C ALA A 319 -11.96 6.96 -14.34
N GLU A 320 -11.36 7.71 -15.28
CA GLU A 320 -10.94 7.17 -16.58
C GLU A 320 -9.80 6.16 -16.44
N LEU A 321 -8.80 6.43 -15.59
CA LEU A 321 -7.73 5.48 -15.30
C LEU A 321 -8.25 4.21 -14.61
N LYS A 322 -9.26 4.37 -13.75
CA LYS A 322 -9.92 3.22 -13.12
C LYS A 322 -10.67 2.38 -14.15
N LYS A 323 -11.39 2.96 -15.11
CA LYS A 323 -12.05 2.23 -16.20
C LYS A 323 -11.04 1.40 -17.01
N LEU A 324 -9.88 1.99 -17.35
CA LEU A 324 -8.80 1.29 -18.03
C LEU A 324 -8.34 0.06 -17.23
N LEU A 325 -8.12 0.24 -15.92
CA LEU A 325 -7.69 -0.84 -15.05
C LEU A 325 -8.78 -1.91 -14.89
N ASP A 326 -10.03 -1.50 -14.69
CA ASP A 326 -11.19 -2.41 -14.56
C ASP A 326 -11.38 -3.27 -15.81
N ALA A 327 -11.16 -2.71 -17.02
CA ALA A 327 -11.18 -3.49 -18.26
C ALA A 327 -10.11 -4.58 -18.28
N ARG A 328 -8.89 -4.26 -17.84
CA ARG A 328 -7.80 -5.24 -17.71
C ARG A 328 -8.10 -6.32 -16.69
N VAL A 329 -8.68 -5.95 -15.53
CA VAL A 329 -9.12 -6.89 -14.50
C VAL A 329 -10.18 -7.85 -15.05
N ALA A 330 -11.18 -7.32 -15.75
CA ALA A 330 -12.22 -8.12 -16.37
C ALA A 330 -11.65 -9.08 -17.42
N ALA A 331 -10.77 -8.59 -18.31
CA ALA A 331 -10.08 -9.42 -19.31
C ALA A 331 -9.24 -10.52 -18.65
N PHE A 332 -8.47 -10.18 -17.60
CA PHE A 332 -7.70 -11.15 -16.84
C PHE A 332 -8.58 -12.25 -16.27
N ASN A 333 -9.66 -11.90 -15.57
CA ASN A 333 -10.56 -12.88 -14.95
C ASN A 333 -11.21 -13.81 -15.99
N VAL A 334 -11.60 -13.28 -17.16
CA VAL A 334 -12.16 -14.09 -18.26
C VAL A 334 -11.15 -15.09 -18.81
N HIS A 335 -9.92 -14.65 -19.09
CA HIS A 335 -8.88 -15.52 -19.64
C HIS A 335 -8.34 -16.50 -18.58
N ALA A 336 -8.15 -16.06 -17.35
CA ALA A 336 -7.68 -16.89 -16.25
C ALA A 336 -8.65 -18.04 -15.91
N ALA A 337 -9.95 -17.78 -15.94
CA ALA A 337 -10.97 -18.82 -15.75
C ALA A 337 -10.90 -19.88 -16.85
N LYS A 338 -10.72 -19.49 -18.14
CA LYS A 338 -10.55 -20.42 -19.26
C LYS A 338 -9.26 -21.24 -19.16
N ALA A 339 -8.22 -20.66 -18.57
CA ALA A 339 -6.92 -21.29 -18.36
C ALA A 339 -6.83 -22.08 -17.03
N ASN A 340 -7.90 -22.14 -16.23
CA ASN A 340 -7.95 -22.78 -14.91
C ASN A 340 -6.86 -22.28 -13.96
N LEU A 341 -6.53 -20.98 -14.00
CA LEU A 341 -5.59 -20.40 -13.04
C LEU A 341 -6.21 -20.27 -11.65
N THR A 342 -5.41 -20.52 -10.62
CA THR A 342 -5.82 -20.35 -9.23
C THR A 342 -5.22 -19.08 -8.67
N TYR A 343 -6.08 -18.19 -8.14
CA TYR A 343 -5.68 -16.89 -7.57
C TYR A 343 -6.75 -16.43 -6.57
N PRO A 344 -6.41 -15.51 -5.63
CA PRO A 344 -7.37 -14.90 -4.73
C PRO A 344 -8.47 -14.12 -5.47
N ARG A 345 -9.58 -13.84 -4.80
CA ARG A 345 -10.61 -12.92 -5.32
C ARG A 345 -9.95 -11.62 -5.80
N TYR A 346 -10.10 -11.32 -7.08
CA TYR A 346 -9.49 -10.17 -7.73
C TYR A 346 -10.54 -9.34 -8.45
N GLU A 347 -10.90 -8.21 -7.88
CA GLU A 347 -11.98 -7.34 -8.33
C GLU A 347 -11.50 -5.91 -8.67
N GLY A 348 -10.21 -5.61 -8.43
CA GLY A 348 -9.61 -4.31 -8.67
C GLY A 348 -8.15 -4.24 -8.20
N GLY A 349 -7.55 -3.07 -8.33
CA GLY A 349 -6.18 -2.85 -7.88
C GLY A 349 -5.10 -3.21 -8.92
N PHE A 350 -3.87 -2.93 -8.58
CA PHE A 350 -2.73 -2.96 -9.49
C PHE A 350 -2.17 -4.36 -9.73
N PHE A 351 -2.40 -5.29 -8.81
CA PHE A 351 -1.73 -6.59 -8.77
C PHE A 351 -2.72 -7.73 -8.67
N VAL A 352 -2.30 -8.89 -9.16
CA VAL A 352 -2.89 -10.18 -8.85
C VAL A 352 -1.78 -11.18 -8.59
N THR A 353 -2.00 -12.09 -7.64
CA THR A 353 -1.10 -13.22 -7.37
C THR A 353 -1.70 -14.49 -7.92
N VAL A 354 -0.99 -15.16 -8.82
CA VAL A 354 -1.37 -16.48 -9.36
C VAL A 354 -0.59 -17.55 -8.61
N PHE A 355 -1.27 -18.53 -8.04
CA PHE A 355 -0.64 -19.64 -7.32
C PHE A 355 -0.01 -20.63 -8.30
N ALA A 356 1.22 -21.05 -8.01
CA ALA A 356 1.96 -22.00 -8.81
C ALA A 356 3.07 -22.63 -7.95
N ASP A 357 3.06 -23.95 -7.83
CA ASP A 357 4.09 -24.68 -7.07
C ASP A 357 5.47 -24.60 -7.74
N ASP A 358 5.49 -24.45 -9.08
CA ASP A 358 6.67 -24.27 -9.92
C ASP A 358 6.96 -22.79 -10.26
N ALA A 359 6.56 -21.85 -9.40
CA ALA A 359 6.58 -20.40 -9.71
C ALA A 359 7.95 -19.90 -10.20
N MET A 360 9.04 -20.37 -9.61
CA MET A 360 10.40 -19.93 -9.98
C MET A 360 10.77 -20.40 -11.40
N GLU A 361 10.55 -21.67 -11.71
CA GLU A 361 10.82 -22.25 -13.03
C GLU A 361 9.88 -21.67 -14.08
N ARG A 362 8.60 -21.49 -13.73
CA ARG A 362 7.59 -20.88 -14.60
C ARG A 362 7.97 -19.44 -14.97
N ALA A 363 8.42 -18.64 -14.01
CA ALA A 363 8.87 -17.27 -14.27
C ALA A 363 10.07 -17.24 -15.25
N VAL A 364 10.98 -18.22 -15.18
CA VAL A 364 12.09 -18.34 -16.13
C VAL A 364 11.56 -18.64 -17.55
N ARG A 365 10.69 -19.66 -17.71
CA ARG A 365 10.06 -19.98 -19.00
C ARG A 365 9.28 -18.80 -19.59
N MET A 366 8.52 -18.10 -18.74
CA MET A 366 7.78 -16.90 -19.13
C MET A 366 8.71 -15.80 -19.63
N LYS A 367 9.81 -15.55 -18.90
CA LYS A 367 10.83 -14.57 -19.28
C LYS A 367 11.48 -14.89 -20.63
N GLU A 368 11.77 -16.17 -20.92
CA GLU A 368 12.29 -16.61 -22.23
C GLU A 368 11.30 -16.27 -23.35
N SER A 369 10.00 -16.39 -23.11
CA SER A 369 8.94 -16.05 -24.07
C SER A 369 8.61 -14.54 -24.11
N GLY A 370 9.36 -13.71 -23.40
CA GLY A 370 9.19 -12.25 -23.35
C GLY A 370 8.08 -11.79 -22.39
N VAL A 371 7.64 -12.63 -21.45
CA VAL A 371 6.65 -12.25 -20.43
C VAL A 371 7.32 -12.20 -19.06
N PHE A 372 7.28 -11.03 -18.43
CA PHE A 372 7.96 -10.77 -17.17
C PHE A 372 6.96 -10.61 -16.02
N VAL A 373 7.11 -11.44 -14.99
CA VAL A 373 6.36 -11.40 -13.72
C VAL A 373 7.32 -11.55 -12.56
N VAL A 374 6.86 -11.28 -11.34
CA VAL A 374 7.71 -11.40 -10.14
C VAL A 374 7.41 -12.73 -9.44
N PRO A 375 8.34 -13.69 -9.45
CA PRO A 375 8.13 -14.95 -8.74
C PRO A 375 8.29 -14.80 -7.22
N ALA A 376 7.49 -15.57 -6.49
CA ALA A 376 7.65 -15.89 -5.08
C ALA A 376 7.70 -17.42 -4.93
N LYS A 377 7.88 -17.93 -3.72
CA LYS A 377 8.09 -19.37 -3.50
C LYS A 377 7.02 -20.26 -4.15
N THR A 378 5.76 -19.91 -4.05
CA THR A 378 4.60 -20.69 -4.53
C THR A 378 3.60 -19.85 -5.30
N SER A 379 4.06 -18.74 -5.88
CA SER A 379 3.16 -17.82 -6.58
C SER A 379 3.91 -16.86 -7.51
N LEU A 380 3.16 -16.28 -8.43
CA LEU A 380 3.63 -15.26 -9.37
C LEU A 380 2.83 -13.98 -9.14
N ARG A 381 3.51 -12.89 -8.75
CA ARG A 381 2.88 -11.58 -8.69
C ARG A 381 2.88 -10.93 -10.07
N VAL A 382 1.71 -10.55 -10.52
CA VAL A 382 1.46 -9.90 -11.80
C VAL A 382 1.06 -8.45 -11.54
N ALA A 383 1.84 -7.48 -12.03
CA ALA A 383 1.47 -6.06 -12.03
C ALA A 383 0.57 -5.78 -13.25
N LEU A 384 -0.72 -6.09 -13.14
CA LEU A 384 -1.67 -5.94 -14.25
C LEU A 384 -1.84 -4.47 -14.67
N CYS A 385 -1.59 -3.53 -13.75
CA CYS A 385 -1.61 -2.09 -14.02
C CYS A 385 -0.61 -1.65 -15.11
N SER A 386 0.43 -2.44 -15.39
CA SER A 386 1.45 -2.12 -16.40
C SER A 386 1.28 -2.92 -17.71
N VAL A 387 0.24 -3.76 -17.82
CA VAL A 387 -0.02 -4.60 -18.99
C VAL A 387 -1.14 -3.98 -19.83
N ALA A 388 -0.91 -3.75 -21.13
CA ALA A 388 -1.95 -3.28 -22.03
C ALA A 388 -3.08 -4.32 -22.14
N GLU A 389 -4.34 -3.88 -22.27
CA GLU A 389 -5.49 -4.79 -22.31
C GLU A 389 -5.33 -5.89 -23.38
N LYS A 390 -4.86 -5.52 -24.58
CA LYS A 390 -4.59 -6.45 -25.69
C LYS A 390 -3.56 -7.55 -25.40
N ASP A 391 -2.69 -7.34 -24.41
CA ASP A 391 -1.62 -8.26 -24.02
C ASP A 391 -2.02 -9.19 -22.88
N VAL A 392 -3.20 -9.01 -22.29
CA VAL A 392 -3.68 -9.79 -21.14
C VAL A 392 -3.87 -11.26 -21.49
N GLU A 393 -4.40 -11.57 -22.67
CA GLU A 393 -4.55 -12.96 -23.15
C GLU A 393 -3.20 -13.66 -23.25
N ARG A 394 -2.20 -13.01 -23.85
CA ARG A 394 -0.82 -13.54 -23.95
C ARG A 394 -0.19 -13.76 -22.56
N LEU A 395 -0.40 -12.82 -21.65
CA LEU A 395 0.06 -12.93 -20.27
C LEU A 395 -0.53 -14.17 -19.60
N VAL A 396 -1.86 -14.35 -19.67
CA VAL A 396 -2.55 -15.49 -19.07
C VAL A 396 -2.13 -16.82 -19.72
N ALA A 397 -1.97 -16.85 -21.04
CA ALA A 397 -1.48 -18.04 -21.74
C ALA A 397 -0.06 -18.44 -21.30
N ALA A 398 0.80 -17.47 -20.94
CA ALA A 398 2.12 -17.75 -20.40
C ALA A 398 2.06 -18.21 -18.92
N LEU A 399 1.14 -17.66 -18.12
CA LEU A 399 0.91 -18.08 -16.73
C LEU A 399 0.39 -19.52 -16.62
N ALA A 400 -0.28 -20.04 -17.65
CA ALA A 400 -0.87 -21.37 -17.66
C ALA A 400 0.11 -22.50 -18.06
N LYS A 401 1.30 -22.17 -18.57
CA LYS A 401 2.36 -23.10 -19.02
C LYS A 401 3.39 -23.36 -17.93
#